data_e1bbfbf04219a9820a517ecb5e8e0860
#
_entry.id   e1bbfbf04219a9820a517ecb5e8e0860
#
_cell.length_a   1.000
_cell.length_b   1.000
_cell.length_c   1.000
_cell.angle_alpha   90.00
_cell.angle_beta   90.00
_cell.angle_gamma   90.00
#
_symmetry.space_group_name_H-M   'P 1'
#
loop_
_entity.id
_entity.type
_entity.pdbx_description
1 polymer ?
#
loop_
_entity_poly.entity_id
_entity_poly.type
_entity_poly.pdbx_seq_one_letter_code
_entity_poly.pdbx_strand_id
1 'polypeptide(L)'
;MKHFLEELCIAALAWIPTAAGMGARLLLWRPLFKRCDRARFGTGIAMQGCKNMSLADGVRIGRGCQLYAEGGTLDMGEDAALSPGVTVDASGGLIRIGKQVAIGPGTVLRAANHCFDSLEKPIMLQ
;
A
#
# COMPACT_ATOMS: atom_id res chain seq x y z
N MET A 1 2.42 10.62 -16.87
CA MET A 1 1.36 9.81 -17.54
C MET A 1 1.19 8.45 -16.89
N LYS A 2 2.26 7.70 -16.60
CA LYS A 2 2.14 6.35 -15.97
C LYS A 2 1.47 6.38 -14.59
N HIS A 3 1.82 7.32 -13.73
CA HIS A 3 1.18 7.48 -12.42
C HIS A 3 -0.32 7.83 -12.52
N PHE A 4 -0.69 8.68 -13.46
CA PHE A 4 -2.09 9.04 -13.68
C PHE A 4 -2.95 7.83 -14.06
N LEU A 5 -2.44 6.94 -14.93
CA LEU A 5 -3.16 5.72 -15.32
C LEU A 5 -3.28 4.73 -14.16
N GLU A 6 -2.23 4.61 -13.33
CA GLU A 6 -2.25 3.80 -12.12
C GLU A 6 -3.32 4.31 -11.15
N GLU A 7 -3.30 5.60 -10.83
CA GLU A 7 -4.27 6.24 -9.93
C GLU A 7 -5.70 6.12 -10.45
N LEU A 8 -5.90 6.32 -11.75
CA LEU A 8 -7.21 6.19 -12.38
C LEU A 8 -7.75 4.76 -12.30
N CYS A 9 -6.92 3.76 -12.57
CA CYS A 9 -7.28 2.35 -12.45
C CYS A 9 -7.65 1.98 -11.01
N ILE A 10 -6.88 2.46 -10.04
CA ILE A 10 -7.15 2.22 -8.61
C ILE A 10 -8.45 2.89 -8.22
N ALA A 11 -8.64 4.17 -8.54
CA ALA A 11 -9.83 4.93 -8.16
C ALA A 11 -11.12 4.36 -8.77
N ALA A 12 -11.07 3.93 -10.01
CA ALA A 12 -12.24 3.38 -10.71
C ALA A 12 -12.83 2.13 -10.05
N LEU A 13 -12.00 1.32 -9.39
CA LEU A 13 -12.40 0.05 -8.79
C LEU A 13 -12.48 0.09 -7.25
N ALA A 14 -11.94 1.15 -6.63
CA ALA A 14 -11.77 1.22 -5.18
C ALA A 14 -13.08 1.07 -4.40
N TRP A 15 -14.19 1.55 -4.96
CA TRP A 15 -15.47 1.64 -4.27
C TRP A 15 -16.51 0.61 -4.69
N ILE A 16 -16.19 -0.30 -5.59
CA ILE A 16 -17.13 -1.37 -5.98
C ILE A 16 -17.27 -2.34 -4.80
N PRO A 17 -18.48 -2.47 -4.23
CA PRO A 17 -18.70 -3.31 -3.06
C PRO A 17 -18.73 -4.80 -3.42
N THR A 18 -18.81 -5.63 -2.40
CA THR A 18 -19.05 -7.08 -2.46
C THR A 18 -17.86 -7.91 -2.98
N ALA A 19 -18.07 -9.21 -3.05
CA ALA A 19 -17.08 -10.16 -3.59
C ALA A 19 -16.76 -9.89 -5.07
N ALA A 20 -17.72 -9.37 -5.83
CA ALA A 20 -17.51 -8.98 -7.23
C ALA A 20 -16.47 -7.86 -7.34
N GLY A 21 -16.59 -6.82 -6.50
CA GLY A 21 -15.60 -5.73 -6.43
C GLY A 21 -14.23 -6.23 -5.98
N MET A 22 -14.19 -7.14 -5.01
CA MET A 22 -12.93 -7.75 -4.54
C MET A 22 -12.23 -8.55 -5.64
N GLY A 23 -12.98 -9.36 -6.39
CA GLY A 23 -12.45 -10.11 -7.53
C GLY A 23 -11.97 -9.20 -8.66
N ALA A 24 -12.74 -8.15 -8.99
CA ALA A 24 -12.35 -7.18 -9.99
C ALA A 24 -11.05 -6.46 -9.62
N ARG A 25 -10.90 -6.04 -8.37
CA ARG A 25 -9.66 -5.41 -7.88
C ARG A 25 -8.47 -6.36 -8.00
N LEU A 26 -8.59 -7.61 -7.55
CA LEU A 26 -7.51 -8.58 -7.69
C LEU A 26 -7.10 -8.75 -9.16
N LEU A 27 -8.08 -8.95 -10.05
CA LEU A 27 -7.81 -9.21 -11.45
C LEU A 27 -7.16 -8.02 -12.17
N LEU A 28 -7.69 -6.81 -11.93
CA LEU A 28 -7.30 -5.61 -12.67
C LEU A 28 -6.15 -4.83 -12.01
N TRP A 29 -5.97 -4.95 -10.69
CA TRP A 29 -4.84 -4.31 -10.01
C TRP A 29 -3.58 -5.16 -9.99
N ARG A 30 -3.71 -6.50 -10.05
CA ARG A 30 -2.57 -7.42 -10.02
C ARG A 30 -1.42 -7.03 -10.96
N PRO A 31 -1.65 -6.64 -12.22
CA PRO A 31 -0.57 -6.25 -13.14
C PRO A 31 0.16 -4.97 -12.74
N LEU A 32 -0.39 -4.15 -11.85
CA LEU A 32 0.25 -2.92 -11.38
C LEU A 32 1.42 -3.20 -10.43
N PHE A 33 1.38 -4.33 -9.73
CA PHE A 33 2.36 -4.71 -8.71
C PHE A 33 3.61 -5.35 -9.31
N LYS A 34 4.74 -5.24 -8.60
CA LYS A 34 5.93 -6.03 -8.89
C LYS A 34 5.63 -7.53 -8.79
N ARG A 35 4.91 -7.92 -7.74
CA ARG A 35 4.36 -9.25 -7.52
C ARG A 35 3.04 -9.11 -6.76
N CYS A 36 2.03 -9.81 -7.21
CA CYS A 36 0.78 -9.93 -6.47
C CYS A 36 0.20 -11.32 -6.74
N ASP A 37 0.20 -12.16 -5.73
CA ASP A 37 -0.39 -13.48 -5.81
C ASP A 37 -1.91 -13.39 -5.55
N ARG A 38 -2.50 -14.22 -4.71
CA ARG A 38 -3.91 -14.11 -4.35
C ARG A 38 -4.06 -13.16 -3.15
N ALA A 39 -4.26 -11.90 -3.43
CA ALA A 39 -4.50 -10.88 -2.41
C ALA A 39 -5.99 -10.49 -2.36
N ARG A 40 -6.43 -10.00 -1.21
CA ARG A 40 -7.78 -9.46 -1.02
C ARG A 40 -7.69 -7.98 -0.72
N PHE A 41 -8.34 -7.18 -1.54
CA PHE A 41 -8.36 -5.74 -1.40
C PHE A 41 -9.75 -5.27 -0.96
N GLY A 42 -9.86 -4.64 0.19
CA GLY A 42 -11.06 -3.96 0.66
C GLY A 42 -11.44 -2.76 -0.21
N THR A 43 -12.52 -2.07 0.16
CA THR A 43 -12.96 -0.85 -0.54
C THR A 43 -12.16 0.37 -0.08
N GLY A 44 -12.11 1.42 -0.92
CA GLY A 44 -11.54 2.71 -0.56
C GLY A 44 -10.03 2.71 -0.34
N ILE A 45 -9.31 1.75 -0.90
CA ILE A 45 -7.85 1.69 -0.82
C ILE A 45 -7.23 2.72 -1.76
N ALA A 46 -6.22 3.44 -1.26
CA ALA A 46 -5.37 4.32 -2.06
C ALA A 46 -3.97 3.73 -2.15
N MET A 47 -3.37 3.77 -3.34
CA MET A 47 -2.03 3.22 -3.56
C MET A 47 -1.25 4.07 -4.56
N GLN A 48 0.06 4.17 -4.35
CA GLN A 48 1.01 4.77 -5.29
C GLN A 48 2.32 3.99 -5.28
N GLY A 49 2.92 3.82 -6.46
CA GLY A 49 4.16 3.04 -6.58
C GLY A 49 3.96 1.55 -6.47
N CYS A 50 2.84 1.02 -6.96
CA CYS A 50 2.52 -0.42 -6.89
C CYS A 50 3.60 -1.29 -7.53
N LYS A 51 4.30 -0.81 -8.55
CA LYS A 51 5.44 -1.51 -9.19
C LYS A 51 6.59 -1.84 -8.23
N ASN A 52 6.63 -1.20 -7.06
CA ASN A 52 7.62 -1.43 -6.00
C ASN A 52 7.05 -2.25 -4.83
N MET A 53 5.85 -2.79 -4.98
CA MET A 53 5.18 -3.58 -3.96
C MET A 53 5.11 -5.05 -4.36
N SER A 54 5.41 -5.93 -3.40
CA SER A 54 5.27 -7.38 -3.55
C SER A 54 4.30 -7.90 -2.49
N LEU A 55 3.21 -8.50 -2.94
CA LEU A 55 2.17 -9.08 -2.09
C LEU A 55 2.15 -10.59 -2.30
N ALA A 56 2.56 -11.34 -1.29
CA ALA A 56 2.54 -12.79 -1.33
C ALA A 56 1.10 -13.36 -1.23
N ASP A 57 0.98 -14.67 -1.35
CA ASP A 57 -0.30 -15.34 -1.30
C ASP A 57 -1.05 -15.11 0.03
N GLY A 58 -2.35 -14.93 -0.04
CA GLY A 58 -3.20 -14.76 1.13
C GLY A 58 -3.13 -13.37 1.80
N VAL A 59 -2.38 -12.42 1.27
CA VAL A 59 -2.34 -11.05 1.80
C VAL A 59 -3.73 -10.43 1.80
N ARG A 60 -4.07 -9.77 2.90
CA ARG A 60 -5.36 -9.08 3.07
C ARG A 60 -5.12 -7.61 3.39
N ILE A 61 -5.71 -6.74 2.60
CA ILE A 61 -5.64 -5.30 2.79
C ILE A 61 -7.04 -4.78 3.08
N GLY A 62 -7.25 -4.31 4.30
CA GLY A 62 -8.53 -3.81 4.79
C GLY A 62 -8.98 -2.53 4.10
N ARG A 63 -10.27 -2.22 4.22
CA ARG A 63 -10.84 -0.99 3.64
C ARG A 63 -10.13 0.27 4.13
N GLY A 64 -10.02 1.25 3.25
CA GLY A 64 -9.46 2.55 3.59
C GLY A 64 -7.95 2.54 3.88
N CYS A 65 -7.25 1.43 3.64
CA CYS A 65 -5.79 1.41 3.73
C CYS A 65 -5.15 2.32 2.68
N GLN A 66 -3.98 2.85 3.03
CA GLN A 66 -3.17 3.67 2.14
C GLN A 66 -1.77 3.06 2.04
N LEU A 67 -1.34 2.76 0.83
CA LEU A 67 -0.04 2.12 0.57
C LEU A 67 0.77 2.98 -0.39
N TYR A 68 1.96 3.39 0.03
CA TYR A 68 2.87 4.21 -0.75
C TYR A 68 4.25 3.56 -0.81
N ALA A 69 4.83 3.47 -2.01
CA ALA A 69 6.17 2.93 -2.23
C ALA A 69 6.93 3.64 -3.35
N GLU A 70 6.65 4.93 -3.56
CA GLU A 70 7.40 5.75 -4.53
C GLU A 70 8.87 5.87 -4.10
N GLY A 71 9.79 5.45 -4.98
CA GLY A 71 11.21 5.44 -4.67
C GLY A 71 11.63 4.51 -3.53
N GLY A 72 10.75 3.63 -3.09
CA GLY A 72 11.01 2.67 -2.01
C GLY A 72 10.50 1.28 -2.33
N THR A 73 10.37 0.44 -1.31
CA THR A 73 9.94 -0.96 -1.49
C THR A 73 9.02 -1.39 -0.34
N LEU A 74 7.91 -2.02 -0.68
CA LEU A 74 7.00 -2.66 0.27
C LEU A 74 6.88 -4.15 -0.06
N ASP A 75 7.26 -5.00 0.89
CA ASP A 75 7.11 -6.45 0.78
C ASP A 75 6.18 -6.97 1.88
N MET A 76 5.14 -7.70 1.50
CA MET A 76 4.23 -8.36 2.44
C MET A 76 4.28 -9.88 2.26
N GLY A 77 4.56 -10.57 3.34
CA GLY A 77 4.65 -12.02 3.39
C GLY A 77 3.28 -12.71 3.33
N GLU A 78 3.29 -14.04 3.15
CA GLU A 78 2.08 -14.85 3.07
C GLU A 78 1.16 -14.63 4.27
N ASP A 79 -0.15 -14.55 4.00
CA ASP A 79 -1.20 -14.35 4.99
C ASP A 79 -1.05 -13.10 5.88
N ALA A 80 -0.16 -12.17 5.53
CA ALA A 80 -0.09 -10.89 6.22
C ALA A 80 -1.38 -10.09 6.02
N ALA A 81 -1.79 -9.36 7.05
CA ALA A 81 -3.05 -8.62 7.04
C ALA A 81 -2.89 -7.19 7.56
N LEU A 82 -3.45 -6.26 6.82
CA LEU A 82 -3.67 -4.89 7.27
C LEU A 82 -5.13 -4.71 7.63
N SER A 83 -5.39 -4.32 8.86
CA SER A 83 -6.74 -3.95 9.32
C SER A 83 -7.21 -2.65 8.67
N PRO A 84 -8.50 -2.30 8.74
CA PRO A 84 -9.01 -1.07 8.15
C PRO A 84 -8.25 0.18 8.57
N GLY A 85 -8.03 1.09 7.62
CA GLY A 85 -7.43 2.40 7.89
C GLY A 85 -5.93 2.39 8.20
N VAL A 86 -5.22 1.30 7.92
CA VAL A 86 -3.76 1.25 8.06
C VAL A 86 -3.09 2.05 6.95
N THR A 87 -2.09 2.83 7.32
CA THR A 87 -1.22 3.53 6.37
C THR A 87 0.17 2.90 6.38
N VAL A 88 0.66 2.51 5.21
CA VAL A 88 2.03 2.02 5.02
C VAL A 88 2.73 2.90 4.01
N ASP A 89 3.70 3.67 4.45
CA ASP A 89 4.48 4.57 3.61
C ASP A 89 5.94 4.12 3.58
N ALA A 90 6.27 3.35 2.56
CA ALA A 90 7.62 2.88 2.27
C ALA A 90 8.38 3.80 1.30
N SER A 91 7.86 4.99 1.01
CA SER A 91 8.47 5.92 0.07
C SER A 91 9.89 6.28 0.49
N GLY A 92 10.84 6.08 -0.42
CA GLY A 92 12.26 6.33 -0.17
C GLY A 92 12.96 5.34 0.77
N GLY A 93 12.28 4.27 1.23
CA GLY A 93 12.83 3.29 2.14
C GLY A 93 12.34 1.87 1.89
N LEU A 94 12.46 1.01 2.88
CA LEU A 94 12.04 -0.39 2.82
C LEU A 94 11.15 -0.73 4.02
N ILE A 95 9.95 -1.26 3.75
CA ILE A 95 9.10 -1.89 4.76
C ILE A 95 8.88 -3.34 4.35
N ARG A 96 9.18 -4.25 5.29
CA ARG A 96 8.84 -5.67 5.17
C ARG A 96 7.88 -6.07 6.27
N ILE A 97 6.73 -6.60 5.89
CA ILE A 97 5.77 -7.20 6.80
C ILE A 97 5.86 -8.71 6.64
N GLY A 98 6.22 -9.38 7.71
CA GLY A 98 6.49 -10.81 7.71
C GLY A 98 5.23 -11.65 7.47
N LYS A 99 5.44 -12.95 7.26
CA LYS A 99 4.39 -13.94 7.12
C LYS A 99 3.48 -13.96 8.35
N GLN A 100 2.16 -14.01 8.11
CA GLN A 100 1.11 -14.12 9.15
C GLN A 100 1.10 -12.96 10.16
N VAL A 101 1.73 -11.85 9.84
CA VAL A 101 1.66 -10.63 10.66
C VAL A 101 0.33 -9.93 10.44
N ALA A 102 -0.34 -9.54 11.52
CA ALA A 102 -1.53 -8.72 11.48
C ALA A 102 -1.23 -7.33 12.05
N ILE A 103 -1.52 -6.31 11.28
CA ILE A 103 -1.37 -4.91 11.67
C ILE A 103 -2.74 -4.36 12.09
N GLY A 104 -2.82 -3.84 13.32
CA GLY A 104 -4.07 -3.33 13.90
C GLY A 104 -4.61 -2.09 13.18
N PRO A 105 -5.92 -1.78 13.34
CA PRO A 105 -6.56 -0.68 12.64
C PRO A 105 -5.95 0.68 12.99
N GLY A 106 -5.86 1.56 12.00
CA GLY A 106 -5.33 2.91 12.17
C GLY A 106 -3.82 3.01 12.39
N THR A 107 -3.08 1.91 12.33
CA THR A 107 -1.62 1.91 12.45
C THR A 107 -0.99 2.64 11.28
N VAL A 108 0.05 3.42 11.57
CA VAL A 108 0.87 4.11 10.57
C VAL A 108 2.30 3.56 10.63
N LEU A 109 2.77 3.02 9.52
CA LEU A 109 4.14 2.57 9.30
C LEU A 109 4.81 3.50 8.30
N ARG A 110 5.95 4.09 8.65
CA ARG A 110 6.74 4.94 7.75
C ARG A 110 8.20 4.51 7.72
N ALA A 111 8.77 4.44 6.52
CA ALA A 111 10.18 4.14 6.32
C ALA A 111 11.07 5.40 6.26
N ALA A 112 10.49 6.58 6.20
CA ALA A 112 11.20 7.85 6.15
C ALA A 112 10.89 8.71 7.37
N ASN A 113 11.88 9.51 7.79
CA ASN A 113 11.72 10.50 8.84
C ASN A 113 12.25 11.85 8.34
N HIS A 114 11.79 12.95 8.92
CA HIS A 114 12.34 14.27 8.65
C HIS A 114 13.63 14.46 9.43
N CYS A 115 14.61 15.11 8.80
CA CYS A 115 15.76 15.65 9.52
C CYS A 115 15.29 16.83 10.41
N PHE A 116 15.84 16.93 11.60
CA PHE A 116 15.55 17.99 12.56
C PHE A 116 16.82 18.49 13.27
N ASP A 117 17.94 18.41 12.57
CA ASP A 117 19.26 18.73 13.12
C ASP A 117 19.50 20.25 13.24
N SER A 118 18.72 21.05 12.56
CA SER A 118 18.84 22.52 12.58
C SER A 118 17.58 23.18 13.11
N LEU A 119 17.75 24.11 14.05
CA LEU A 119 16.70 24.98 14.55
C LEU A 119 16.48 26.21 13.64
N GLU A 120 17.41 26.49 12.73
CA GLU A 120 17.36 27.66 11.86
C GLU A 120 16.57 27.40 10.56
N LYS A 121 16.34 26.15 10.22
CA LYS A 121 15.61 25.76 9.01
C LYS A 121 14.31 25.06 9.36
N PRO A 122 13.21 25.36 8.66
CA PRO A 122 11.99 24.58 8.76
C PRO A 122 12.26 23.10 8.46
N ILE A 123 11.60 22.19 9.17
CA ILE A 123 11.76 20.73 8.99
C ILE A 123 11.57 20.32 7.53
N MET A 124 10.66 20.95 6.81
CA MET A 124 10.39 20.65 5.40
C MET A 124 11.53 21.02 4.44
N LEU A 125 12.52 21.76 4.90
CA LEU A 125 13.68 22.23 4.12
C LEU A 125 15.02 21.59 4.54
N GLN A 126 14.96 20.59 5.41
CA GLN A 126 16.14 19.87 5.88
C GLN A 126 16.39 18.54 5.16
#